data_c8400479b165a538969d6748da837efc
#
_entry.id   c8400479b165a538969d6748da837efc
#
_cell.length_a   1.000
_cell.length_b   1.000
_cell.length_c   1.000
_cell.angle_alpha   90.00
_cell.angle_beta   90.00
_cell.angle_gamma   90.00
#
_symmetry.space_group_name_H-M   'P 1'
#
loop_
_entity.id
_entity.type
_entity.pdbx_description
1 polymer ?
#
loop_
_entity_poly.entity_id
_entity_poly.type
_entity_poly.pdbx_seq_one_letter_code
_entity_poly.pdbx_strand_id
1 'polypeptide(L)'
;MAKDFNHPKVVEKYDEHIRCLIPGYELVHLQIQSFLKVKLSPHAKILIAGCGTGYELEYLLKTFPEANFVAFDPSEEMIRNSQRRFEHKKDSSRVKFIVGDTSSLTAYENQFDVALAILVSHFLEAAEKKRYFKEIFNSLNDQGILISYDLMKFQNSAQVQQLQ
;
A
#
# COMPACT_ATOMS: atom_id res chain seq x y z
N MET A 1 0.93 -17.17 15.98
CA MET A 1 -0.43 -16.63 15.76
C MET A 1 -0.33 -15.53 14.72
N ALA A 2 -1.18 -15.54 13.69
CA ALA A 2 -1.29 -14.43 12.77
C ALA A 2 -1.72 -13.16 13.54
N LYS A 3 -1.14 -11.99 13.21
CA LYS A 3 -1.55 -10.73 13.82
C LYS A 3 -2.96 -10.38 13.37
N ASP A 4 -3.81 -10.03 14.34
CA ASP A 4 -5.14 -9.50 14.07
C ASP A 4 -5.04 -7.98 13.85
N PHE A 5 -5.02 -7.56 12.59
CA PHE A 5 -4.97 -6.15 12.19
C PHE A 5 -6.28 -5.38 12.43
N ASN A 6 -7.34 -6.03 12.92
CA ASN A 6 -8.55 -5.35 13.40
C ASN A 6 -8.51 -5.03 14.90
N HIS A 7 -7.45 -5.46 15.60
CA HIS A 7 -7.32 -5.18 17.03
C HIS A 7 -6.68 -3.81 17.27
N PRO A 8 -7.33 -2.82 17.93
CA PRO A 8 -6.83 -1.45 18.07
C PRO A 8 -5.40 -1.32 18.63
N LYS A 9 -5.06 -2.13 19.66
CA LYS A 9 -3.70 -2.12 20.24
C LYS A 9 -2.61 -2.60 19.28
N VAL A 10 -2.96 -3.43 18.29
CA VAL A 10 -2.02 -3.89 17.25
C VAL A 10 -1.79 -2.77 16.25
N VAL A 11 -2.86 -2.10 15.84
CA VAL A 11 -2.82 -0.98 14.88
C VAL A 11 -2.09 0.23 15.47
N GLU A 12 -2.36 0.58 16.73
CA GLU A 12 -1.71 1.71 17.42
C GLU A 12 -0.17 1.61 17.42
N LYS A 13 0.38 0.41 17.55
CA LYS A 13 1.83 0.16 17.58
C LYS A 13 2.40 -0.31 16.23
N TYR A 14 1.58 -0.32 15.19
CA TYR A 14 1.98 -0.91 13.91
C TYR A 14 3.20 -0.21 13.30
N ASP A 15 3.19 1.12 13.25
CA ASP A 15 4.25 1.90 12.60
C ASP A 15 5.62 1.73 13.29
N GLU A 16 5.65 1.66 14.61
CA GLU A 16 6.87 1.38 15.36
C GLU A 16 7.35 -0.05 15.09
N HIS A 17 6.41 -0.99 15.14
CA HIS A 17 6.71 -2.40 14.99
C HIS A 17 7.25 -2.74 13.59
N ILE A 18 6.64 -2.20 12.52
CA ILE A 18 7.06 -2.50 11.14
C ILE A 18 8.47 -1.97 10.87
N ARG A 19 8.84 -0.81 11.40
CA ARG A 19 10.19 -0.25 11.30
C ARG A 19 11.24 -1.12 11.97
N CYS A 20 10.90 -1.74 13.10
CA CYS A 20 11.80 -2.69 13.78
C CYS A 20 11.96 -4.00 13.01
N LEU A 21 10.88 -4.44 12.32
CA LEU A 21 10.87 -5.73 11.59
C LEU A 21 11.54 -5.66 10.22
N ILE A 22 11.46 -4.54 9.54
CA ILE A 22 11.89 -4.40 8.14
C ILE A 22 13.10 -3.45 8.09
N PRO A 23 14.32 -3.96 8.06
CA PRO A 23 15.50 -3.12 7.86
C PRO A 23 15.38 -2.32 6.56
N GLY A 24 15.59 -1.01 6.64
CA GLY A 24 15.48 -0.12 5.48
C GLY A 24 14.04 0.23 5.08
N TYR A 25 13.05 0.04 5.95
CA TYR A 25 11.66 0.37 5.68
C TYR A 25 11.49 1.79 5.11
N GLU A 26 12.05 2.80 5.78
CA GLU A 26 12.01 4.19 5.30
C GLU A 26 12.76 4.39 3.98
N LEU A 27 13.84 3.64 3.75
CA LEU A 27 14.62 3.74 2.52
C LEU A 27 13.79 3.26 1.31
N VAL A 28 13.01 2.20 1.46
CA VAL A 28 12.09 1.72 0.42
C VAL A 28 11.08 2.81 0.06
N HIS A 29 10.46 3.44 1.04
CA HIS A 29 9.50 4.53 0.81
C HIS A 29 10.16 5.75 0.16
N LEU A 30 11.38 6.09 0.55
CA LEU A 30 12.15 7.17 -0.08
C LEU A 30 12.48 6.87 -1.55
N GLN A 31 12.85 5.63 -1.87
CA GLN A 31 13.09 5.19 -3.24
C GLN A 31 11.81 5.26 -4.09
N ILE A 32 10.68 4.78 -3.57
CA ILE A 32 9.38 4.88 -4.21
C ILE A 32 9.04 6.34 -4.50
N GLN A 33 9.13 7.20 -3.49
CA GLN A 33 8.87 8.63 -3.63
C GLN A 33 9.73 9.29 -4.71
N SER A 34 11.02 8.96 -4.73
CA SER A 34 11.99 9.50 -5.70
C SER A 34 11.66 9.05 -7.12
N PHE A 35 11.32 7.78 -7.31
CA PHE A 35 10.90 7.23 -8.59
C PHE A 35 9.62 7.89 -9.10
N LEU A 36 8.61 8.02 -8.24
CA LEU A 36 7.32 8.60 -8.60
C LEU A 36 7.44 10.07 -8.99
N LYS A 37 8.31 10.86 -8.34
CA LYS A 37 8.60 12.26 -8.71
C LYS A 37 9.08 12.42 -10.16
N VAL A 38 9.77 11.41 -10.69
CA VAL A 38 10.29 11.44 -12.06
C VAL A 38 9.23 10.95 -13.06
N LYS A 39 8.32 10.09 -12.64
CA LYS A 39 7.41 9.36 -13.53
C LYS A 39 6.00 9.93 -13.61
N LEU A 40 5.49 10.50 -12.52
CA LEU A 40 4.09 10.90 -12.46
C LEU A 40 3.87 12.37 -12.79
N SER A 41 2.73 12.65 -13.40
CA SER A 41 2.23 14.00 -13.55
C SER A 41 1.75 14.56 -12.20
N PRO A 42 1.68 15.90 -12.03
CA PRO A 42 1.14 16.52 -10.81
C PRO A 42 -0.29 16.08 -10.47
N HIS A 43 -1.13 15.83 -11.46
CA HIS A 43 -2.54 15.47 -11.32
C HIS A 43 -2.82 13.96 -11.32
N ALA A 44 -1.80 13.15 -11.05
CA ALA A 44 -1.91 11.70 -11.10
C ALA A 44 -3.02 11.15 -10.20
N LYS A 45 -3.63 10.04 -10.62
CA LYS A 45 -4.50 9.21 -9.79
C LYS A 45 -3.70 8.04 -9.24
N ILE A 46 -3.59 7.95 -7.93
CA ILE A 46 -2.73 7.00 -7.22
C ILE A 46 -3.59 6.03 -6.42
N LEU A 47 -3.39 4.74 -6.67
CA LEU A 47 -3.98 3.66 -5.88
C LEU A 47 -3.00 3.20 -4.81
N ILE A 48 -3.47 3.03 -3.57
CA ILE A 48 -2.72 2.41 -2.49
C ILE A 48 -3.47 1.15 -2.05
N ALA A 49 -2.92 0.00 -2.44
CA ALA A 49 -3.51 -1.31 -2.22
C ALA A 49 -2.95 -1.92 -0.93
N GLY A 50 -3.76 -1.93 0.14
CA GLY A 50 -3.34 -2.28 1.50
C GLY A 50 -2.64 -1.11 2.18
N CYS A 51 -3.37 -0.01 2.37
CA CYS A 51 -2.78 1.24 2.87
C CYS A 51 -2.42 1.21 4.36
N GLY A 52 -2.84 0.20 5.10
CA GLY A 52 -2.59 0.08 6.53
C GLY A 52 -2.93 1.36 7.30
N THR A 53 -1.99 1.84 8.10
CA THR A 53 -2.10 3.09 8.87
C THR A 53 -1.94 4.37 8.04
N GLY A 54 -1.74 4.26 6.72
CA GLY A 54 -1.60 5.41 5.82
C GLY A 54 -0.21 6.04 5.78
N TYR A 55 0.84 5.27 6.05
CA TYR A 55 2.20 5.79 6.02
C TYR A 55 2.59 6.35 4.64
N GLU A 56 2.25 5.64 3.56
CA GLU A 56 2.50 6.08 2.18
C GLU A 56 1.79 7.40 1.87
N LEU A 57 0.55 7.56 2.32
CA LEU A 57 -0.23 8.78 2.14
C LEU A 57 0.44 9.99 2.77
N GLU A 58 1.15 9.83 3.88
CA GLU A 58 1.75 10.95 4.60
C GLU A 58 2.80 11.70 3.78
N TYR A 59 3.64 10.99 3.05
CA TYR A 59 4.63 11.64 2.19
C TYR A 59 4.12 11.91 0.78
N LEU A 60 3.22 11.06 0.24
CA LEU A 60 2.68 11.23 -1.11
C LEU A 60 1.79 12.46 -1.24
N LEU A 61 0.94 12.74 -0.25
CA LEU A 61 0.11 13.93 -0.21
C LEU A 61 0.92 15.23 -0.26
N LYS A 62 2.09 15.24 0.40
CA LYS A 62 3.03 16.37 0.36
C LYS A 62 3.78 16.45 -0.97
N THR A 63 4.13 15.30 -1.53
CA THR A 63 4.92 15.22 -2.76
C THR A 63 4.12 15.57 -4.01
N PHE A 64 2.83 15.18 -4.02
CA PHE A 64 1.90 15.38 -5.13
C PHE A 64 0.67 16.15 -4.66
N PRO A 65 0.77 17.50 -4.53
CA PRO A 65 -0.28 18.32 -3.95
C PRO A 65 -1.56 18.40 -4.80
N GLU A 66 -1.50 18.01 -6.07
CA GLU A 66 -2.64 18.03 -7.01
C GLU A 66 -3.15 16.62 -7.38
N ALA A 67 -2.48 15.57 -6.90
CA ALA A 67 -2.88 14.18 -7.14
C ALA A 67 -4.08 13.77 -6.29
N ASN A 68 -4.84 12.79 -6.81
CA ASN A 68 -5.95 12.15 -6.11
C ASN A 68 -5.61 10.72 -5.74
N PHE A 69 -6.11 10.25 -4.61
CA PHE A 69 -5.77 8.97 -4.04
C PHE A 69 -7.01 8.12 -3.77
N VAL A 70 -6.90 6.84 -4.08
CA VAL A 70 -7.79 5.80 -3.56
C VAL A 70 -6.95 4.86 -2.72
N ALA A 71 -7.31 4.68 -1.47
CA ALA A 71 -6.60 3.85 -0.52
C ALA A 71 -7.55 2.81 0.06
N PHE A 72 -7.23 1.54 -0.06
CA PHE A 72 -8.04 0.48 0.54
C PHE A 72 -7.21 -0.43 1.46
N ASP A 73 -7.89 -0.99 2.43
CA ASP A 73 -7.37 -2.02 3.33
C ASP A 73 -8.53 -2.93 3.79
N PRO A 74 -8.35 -4.25 3.91
CA PRO A 74 -9.40 -5.12 4.42
C PRO A 74 -9.67 -4.92 5.92
N SER A 75 -8.74 -4.33 6.66
CA SER A 75 -8.91 -3.99 8.07
C SER A 75 -9.62 -2.66 8.26
N GLU A 76 -10.81 -2.70 8.83
CA GLU A 76 -11.56 -1.49 9.20
C GLU A 76 -10.78 -0.62 10.20
N GLU A 77 -10.06 -1.23 11.16
CA GLU A 77 -9.30 -0.46 12.14
C GLU A 77 -8.07 0.21 11.52
N MET A 78 -7.42 -0.41 10.52
CA MET A 78 -6.36 0.23 9.74
C MET A 78 -6.90 1.46 9.00
N ILE A 79 -8.01 1.32 8.28
CA ILE A 79 -8.67 2.44 7.58
C ILE A 79 -9.06 3.54 8.58
N ARG A 80 -9.65 3.19 9.71
CA ARG A 80 -10.05 4.15 10.74
C ARG A 80 -8.84 4.91 11.32
N ASN A 81 -7.72 4.22 11.54
CA ASN A 81 -6.47 4.83 11.99
C ASN A 81 -5.90 5.76 10.92
N SER A 82 -5.88 5.32 9.65
CA SER A 82 -5.43 6.13 8.53
C SER A 82 -6.30 7.40 8.38
N GLN A 83 -7.63 7.30 8.44
CA GLN A 83 -8.53 8.45 8.39
C GLN A 83 -8.24 9.46 9.50
N ARG A 84 -8.09 9.01 10.76
CA ARG A 84 -7.75 9.89 11.90
C ARG A 84 -6.43 10.63 11.69
N ARG A 85 -5.43 10.01 11.05
CA ARG A 85 -4.14 10.66 10.73
C ARG A 85 -4.29 11.88 9.82
N PHE A 86 -5.35 11.93 9.00
CA PHE A 86 -5.57 12.97 8.01
C PHE A 86 -6.80 13.85 8.28
N GLU A 87 -7.60 13.56 9.31
CA GLU A 87 -8.90 14.18 9.58
C GLU A 87 -8.86 15.72 9.61
N HIS A 88 -7.77 16.31 10.11
CA HIS A 88 -7.60 17.77 10.22
C HIS A 88 -6.67 18.36 9.15
N LYS A 89 -6.28 17.58 8.15
CA LYS A 89 -5.38 18.04 7.07
C LYS A 89 -6.22 18.49 5.87
N LYS A 90 -5.85 19.63 5.27
CA LYS A 90 -6.52 20.16 4.05
C LYS A 90 -6.56 19.13 2.91
N ASP A 91 -5.58 18.23 2.90
CA ASP A 91 -5.40 17.23 1.86
C ASP A 91 -6.31 16.01 1.98
N SER A 92 -7.08 15.88 3.08
CA SER A 92 -7.96 14.72 3.31
C SER A 92 -9.02 14.55 2.23
N SER A 93 -9.49 15.63 1.64
CA SER A 93 -10.51 15.61 0.56
C SER A 93 -10.00 14.95 -0.74
N ARG A 94 -8.69 14.80 -0.90
CA ARG A 94 -8.06 14.15 -2.06
C ARG A 94 -7.89 12.64 -1.90
N VAL A 95 -8.26 12.09 -0.73
CA VAL A 95 -8.13 10.67 -0.41
C VAL A 95 -9.49 10.03 -0.24
N LYS A 96 -9.79 9.03 -1.06
CA LYS A 96 -10.95 8.16 -0.86
C LYS A 96 -10.49 6.87 -0.17
N PHE A 97 -10.95 6.66 1.04
CA PHE A 97 -10.71 5.43 1.81
C PHE A 97 -11.80 4.40 1.56
N ILE A 98 -11.40 3.14 1.42
CA ILE A 98 -12.31 2.00 1.20
C ILE A 98 -11.91 0.88 2.16
N VAL A 99 -12.84 0.39 2.97
CA VAL A 99 -12.69 -0.87 3.70
C VAL A 99 -13.03 -2.00 2.73
N GLY A 100 -12.07 -2.83 2.38
CA GLY A 100 -12.26 -3.92 1.43
C GLY A 100 -10.95 -4.43 0.82
N ASP A 101 -11.10 -5.36 -0.09
CA ASP A 101 -10.00 -5.94 -0.89
C ASP A 101 -10.04 -5.44 -2.34
N THR A 102 -9.23 -6.05 -3.20
CA THR A 102 -9.15 -5.67 -4.62
C THR A 102 -10.45 -5.88 -5.41
N SER A 103 -11.43 -6.64 -4.91
CA SER A 103 -12.75 -6.75 -5.54
C SER A 103 -13.47 -5.39 -5.59
N SER A 104 -13.12 -4.47 -4.69
CA SER A 104 -13.61 -3.08 -4.69
C SER A 104 -13.12 -2.28 -5.90
N LEU A 105 -12.13 -2.77 -6.66
CA LEU A 105 -11.54 -2.09 -7.82
C LEU A 105 -12.35 -2.23 -9.10
N THR A 106 -13.39 -3.06 -9.14
CA THR A 106 -14.24 -3.23 -10.33
C THR A 106 -14.87 -1.94 -10.85
N ALA A 107 -15.05 -0.94 -9.96
CA ALA A 107 -15.54 0.38 -10.34
C ALA A 107 -14.44 1.33 -10.86
N TYR A 108 -13.18 0.87 -10.95
CA TYR A 108 -12.01 1.71 -11.23
C TYR A 108 -11.18 1.19 -12.42
N GLU A 109 -11.79 0.53 -13.38
CA GLU A 109 -11.08 0.05 -14.58
C GLU A 109 -10.37 1.19 -15.32
N ASN A 110 -9.11 0.97 -15.69
CA ASN A 110 -8.27 1.91 -16.45
C ASN A 110 -8.20 3.34 -15.88
N GLN A 111 -8.13 3.50 -14.56
CA GLN A 111 -8.20 4.83 -13.94
C GLN A 111 -6.91 5.31 -13.29
N PHE A 112 -6.01 4.42 -12.86
CA PHE A 112 -4.86 4.81 -12.07
C PHE A 112 -3.58 4.91 -12.90
N ASP A 113 -2.81 5.96 -12.65
CA ASP A 113 -1.47 6.15 -13.22
C ASP A 113 -0.42 5.32 -12.49
N VAL A 114 -0.64 5.07 -11.21
CA VAL A 114 0.19 4.15 -10.41
C VAL A 114 -0.63 3.45 -9.35
N ALA A 115 -0.26 2.19 -9.07
CA ALA A 115 -0.68 1.45 -7.90
C ALA A 115 0.53 1.09 -7.03
N LEU A 116 0.41 1.27 -5.73
CA LEU A 116 1.38 0.84 -4.73
C LEU A 116 0.82 -0.35 -3.96
N ALA A 117 1.62 -1.42 -3.84
CA ALA A 117 1.31 -2.61 -3.07
C ALA A 117 2.53 -2.96 -2.19
N ILE A 118 2.64 -2.31 -1.04
CA ILE A 118 3.83 -2.36 -0.18
C ILE A 118 3.56 -3.22 1.05
N LEU A 119 4.30 -4.32 1.17
CA LEU A 119 4.20 -5.30 2.27
C LEU A 119 2.79 -5.91 2.42
N VAL A 120 2.13 -6.22 1.33
CA VAL A 120 0.76 -6.75 1.29
C VAL A 120 0.70 -8.17 0.77
N SER A 121 1.31 -8.45 -0.37
CA SER A 121 1.07 -9.71 -1.08
C SER A 121 1.64 -10.93 -0.34
N HIS A 122 2.55 -10.74 0.60
CA HIS A 122 3.09 -11.84 1.40
C HIS A 122 2.07 -12.46 2.38
N PHE A 123 0.94 -11.77 2.64
CA PHE A 123 -0.18 -12.32 3.42
C PHE A 123 -1.09 -13.24 2.60
N LEU A 124 -1.03 -13.14 1.26
CA LEU A 124 -1.93 -13.83 0.36
C LEU A 124 -1.40 -15.20 -0.06
N GLU A 125 -2.29 -16.17 -0.21
CA GLU A 125 -1.98 -17.45 -0.84
C GLU A 125 -1.79 -17.29 -2.36
N ALA A 126 -1.16 -18.28 -3.02
CA ALA A 126 -0.76 -18.16 -4.42
C ALA A 126 -1.94 -17.84 -5.38
N ALA A 127 -3.10 -18.45 -5.16
CA ALA A 127 -4.30 -18.20 -5.97
C ALA A 127 -4.85 -16.78 -5.74
N GLU A 128 -4.82 -16.31 -4.50
CA GLU A 128 -5.24 -14.96 -4.13
C GLU A 128 -4.29 -13.90 -4.68
N LYS A 129 -2.97 -14.14 -4.66
CA LYS A 129 -1.98 -13.25 -5.28
C LYS A 129 -2.27 -13.02 -6.75
N LYS A 130 -2.58 -14.09 -7.49
CA LYS A 130 -2.90 -13.99 -8.93
C LYS A 130 -4.12 -13.09 -9.16
N ARG A 131 -5.18 -13.26 -8.36
CA ARG A 131 -6.38 -12.42 -8.42
C ARG A 131 -6.05 -10.98 -8.06
N TYR A 132 -5.38 -10.77 -6.92
CA TYR A 132 -4.97 -9.47 -6.40
C TYR A 132 -4.23 -8.63 -7.44
N PHE A 133 -3.16 -9.18 -8.03
CA PHE A 133 -2.39 -8.46 -9.04
C PHE A 133 -3.15 -8.26 -10.36
N LYS A 134 -4.02 -9.20 -10.74
CA LYS A 134 -4.87 -9.03 -11.92
C LYS A 134 -5.87 -7.89 -11.76
N GLU A 135 -6.52 -7.80 -10.60
CA GLU A 135 -7.50 -6.74 -10.30
C GLU A 135 -6.83 -5.37 -10.22
N ILE A 136 -5.64 -5.28 -9.62
CA ILE A 136 -4.84 -4.06 -9.65
C ILE A 136 -4.44 -3.71 -11.10
N PHE A 137 -3.95 -4.66 -11.89
CA PHE A 137 -3.58 -4.43 -13.27
C PHE A 137 -4.74 -3.87 -14.10
N ASN A 138 -5.93 -4.43 -13.97
CA ASN A 138 -7.13 -3.95 -14.65
C ASN A 138 -7.54 -2.53 -14.24
N SER A 139 -7.15 -2.08 -13.06
CA SER A 139 -7.44 -0.73 -12.57
C SER A 139 -6.45 0.33 -13.07
N LEU A 140 -5.27 -0.08 -13.54
CA LEU A 140 -4.26 0.81 -14.12
C LEU A 140 -4.66 1.24 -15.54
N ASN A 141 -4.32 2.47 -15.91
CA ASN A 141 -4.44 2.92 -17.29
C ASN A 141 -3.34 2.28 -18.17
N ASP A 142 -3.39 2.47 -19.50
CA ASP A 142 -2.47 1.83 -20.45
C ASP A 142 -0.98 2.08 -20.21
N GLN A 143 -0.64 3.18 -19.54
CA GLN A 143 0.73 3.54 -19.16
C GLN A 143 0.94 3.44 -17.65
N GLY A 144 -0.02 2.86 -16.93
CA GLY A 144 -0.01 2.77 -15.49
C GLY A 144 1.10 1.86 -14.95
N ILE A 145 1.61 2.18 -13.79
CA ILE A 145 2.75 1.50 -13.17
C ILE A 145 2.29 0.82 -11.87
N LEU A 146 2.63 -0.45 -11.70
CA LEU A 146 2.55 -1.12 -10.40
C LEU A 146 3.92 -1.14 -9.73
N ILE A 147 3.98 -0.66 -8.49
CA ILE A 147 5.13 -0.82 -7.60
C ILE A 147 4.72 -1.76 -6.46
N SER A 148 5.39 -2.90 -6.38
CA SER A 148 5.21 -3.87 -5.29
C SER A 148 6.53 -4.10 -4.56
N TYR A 149 6.47 -4.11 -3.24
CA TYR A 149 7.58 -4.49 -2.36
C TYR A 149 7.06 -5.43 -1.29
N ASP A 150 7.69 -6.60 -1.16
CA ASP A 150 7.20 -7.66 -0.28
C ASP A 150 8.32 -8.50 0.35
N LEU A 151 7.97 -9.17 1.44
CA LEU A 151 8.83 -10.17 2.07
C LEU A 151 8.76 -11.49 1.29
N MET A 152 9.92 -12.06 1.03
CA MET A 152 10.04 -13.40 0.44
C MET A 152 10.11 -14.46 1.53
N LYS A 153 9.26 -15.49 1.42
CA LYS A 153 9.41 -16.71 2.23
C LYS A 153 10.36 -17.67 1.54
N PHE A 154 11.36 -18.14 2.23
CA PHE A 154 12.19 -19.25 1.73
C PHE A 154 11.36 -20.54 1.71
N GLN A 155 11.42 -21.26 0.59
CA GLN A 155 10.64 -22.50 0.41
C GLN A 155 11.25 -23.70 1.12
N ASN A 156 12.56 -23.67 1.43
CA ASN A 156 13.24 -24.74 2.16
C ASN A 156 14.43 -24.24 3.00
N SER A 157 14.83 -25.05 3.98
CA SER A 157 15.95 -24.74 4.88
C SER A 157 17.31 -24.63 4.20
N ALA A 158 17.51 -25.26 3.03
CA ALA A 158 18.76 -25.18 2.28
C ALA A 158 19.01 -23.78 1.70
N GLN A 159 17.96 -23.06 1.33
CA GLN A 159 18.08 -21.67 0.85
C GLN A 159 18.47 -20.69 1.97
N VAL A 160 18.08 -20.97 3.21
CA VAL A 160 18.47 -20.16 4.37
C VAL A 160 19.95 -20.33 4.70
N GLN A 161 20.48 -21.55 4.56
CA GLN A 161 21.89 -21.85 4.84
C GLN A 161 22.88 -21.22 3.84
N GLN A 162 22.44 -20.89 2.63
CA GLN A 162 23.28 -20.22 1.62
C GLN A 162 23.47 -18.73 1.87
N LEU A 163 22.69 -18.11 2.78
CA LEU A 163 22.74 -16.68 3.09
C LEU A 163 23.42 -16.37 4.43
N GLN A 164 23.85 -17.41 5.16
CA GLN A 164 24.68 -17.30 6.36
C GLN A 164 26.16 -17.48 6.04
#